data_e8a232d4df6a38baa475c890e1140ddc
#
_entry.id   e8a232d4df6a38baa475c890e1140ddc
#
_cell.length_a   1.000
_cell.length_b   1.000
_cell.length_c   1.000
_cell.angle_alpha   90.00
_cell.angle_beta   90.00
_cell.angle_gamma   90.00
#
_symmetry.space_group_name_H-M   'P 1'
#
loop_
_entity.id
_entity.type
_entity.pdbx_description
1 polymer ?
#
loop_
_entity_poly.entity_id
_entity_poly.type
_entity_poly.pdbx_seq_one_letter_code
_entity_poly.pdbx_strand_id
1 'polypeptide(L)'
;MDAAMKSILWQQFGAAVDMLEGALRHCPDNLLSDRAKQPEFWYIAYHTLFYLDLYLSDAQEGFAPPSPFTLSEMDPAGPMPPRVYTREELQAYLDHGRRKARAAIAALTDETARVSRKFGSIEGTFLERLLYNMRHVQHHAAQLNLILRQRIDSAPRWVAKARVPLGPV
;
A
#
# COMPACT_ATOMS: atom_id res chain seq x y z
N MET A 1 15.09 -13.11 -13.54
CA MET A 1 14.50 -11.81 -13.99
C MET A 1 15.61 -10.79 -14.12
N ASP A 2 15.70 -10.10 -15.26
CA ASP A 2 16.77 -9.12 -15.50
C ASP A 2 16.55 -7.78 -14.79
N ALA A 3 17.60 -6.97 -14.70
CA ALA A 3 17.58 -5.69 -13.99
C ALA A 3 16.59 -4.67 -14.62
N ALA A 4 16.39 -4.73 -15.95
CA ALA A 4 15.47 -3.83 -16.64
C ALA A 4 14.02 -4.11 -16.23
N MET A 5 13.63 -5.39 -16.16
CA MET A 5 12.30 -5.79 -15.74
C MET A 5 12.03 -5.42 -14.26
N LYS A 6 12.99 -5.66 -13.36
CA LYS A 6 12.88 -5.24 -11.97
C LYS A 6 12.73 -3.71 -11.85
N SER A 7 13.49 -2.95 -12.63
CA SER A 7 13.39 -1.49 -12.68
C SER A 7 12.01 -1.03 -13.15
N ILE A 8 11.46 -1.64 -14.20
CA ILE A 8 10.11 -1.34 -14.72
C ILE A 8 9.05 -1.63 -13.66
N LEU A 9 9.09 -2.80 -13.01
CA LEU A 9 8.17 -3.17 -11.94
C LEU A 9 8.21 -2.17 -10.79
N TRP A 10 9.42 -1.82 -10.35
CA TRP A 10 9.58 -0.83 -9.29
C TRP A 10 9.09 0.56 -9.69
N GLN A 11 9.40 1.02 -10.91
CA GLN A 11 8.94 2.32 -11.37
C GLN A 11 7.41 2.46 -11.30
N GLN A 12 6.67 1.42 -11.60
CA GLN A 12 5.20 1.44 -11.54
C GLN A 12 4.69 1.20 -10.12
N PHE A 13 5.23 0.21 -9.42
CA PHE A 13 4.82 -0.07 -8.03
C PHE A 13 5.15 1.12 -7.11
N GLY A 14 6.36 1.64 -7.20
CA GLY A 14 6.79 2.79 -6.41
C GLY A 14 6.00 4.06 -6.74
N ALA A 15 5.58 4.25 -8.01
CA ALA A 15 4.69 5.34 -8.39
C ALA A 15 3.32 5.25 -7.69
N ALA A 16 2.75 4.04 -7.58
CA ALA A 16 1.50 3.84 -6.84
C ALA A 16 1.66 4.17 -5.34
N VAL A 17 2.79 3.76 -4.72
CA VAL A 17 3.12 4.11 -3.33
C VAL A 17 3.36 5.62 -3.17
N ASP A 18 4.01 6.28 -4.14
CA ASP A 18 4.22 7.72 -4.14
C ASP A 18 2.90 8.51 -4.30
N MET A 19 1.92 7.96 -5.02
CA MET A 19 0.56 8.52 -5.10
C MET A 19 -0.16 8.44 -3.75
N LEU A 20 -0.04 7.30 -3.05
CA LEU A 20 -0.60 7.11 -1.70
C LEU A 20 0.05 8.09 -0.70
N GLU A 21 1.40 8.20 -0.73
CA GLU A 21 2.13 9.16 0.10
C GLU A 21 1.68 10.60 -0.17
N GLY A 22 1.54 10.95 -1.45
CA GLY A 22 1.06 12.27 -1.84
C GLY A 22 -0.31 12.58 -1.25
N ALA A 23 -1.25 11.63 -1.27
CA ALA A 23 -2.57 11.78 -0.68
C ALA A 23 -2.51 11.98 0.83
N LEU A 24 -1.71 11.16 1.55
CA LEU A 24 -1.51 11.27 3.00
C LEU A 24 -0.95 12.63 3.41
N ARG A 25 0.09 13.10 2.71
CA ARG A 25 0.73 14.39 3.00
C ARG A 25 -0.16 15.59 2.68
N HIS A 26 -1.02 15.48 1.67
CA HIS A 26 -1.89 16.56 1.23
C HIS A 26 -3.17 16.68 2.06
N CYS A 27 -3.56 15.62 2.77
CA CYS A 27 -4.76 15.60 3.59
C CYS A 27 -4.60 16.51 4.82
N PRO A 28 -5.47 17.50 5.08
CA PRO A 28 -5.42 18.26 6.32
C PRO A 28 -5.85 17.41 7.52
N ASP A 29 -5.37 17.77 8.73
CA ASP A 29 -5.56 16.95 9.95
C ASP A 29 -7.04 16.77 10.32
N ASN A 30 -7.85 17.80 10.14
CA ASN A 30 -9.28 17.73 10.39
C ASN A 30 -10.01 16.76 9.45
N LEU A 31 -9.54 16.60 8.21
CA LEU A 31 -10.09 15.60 7.27
C LEU A 31 -9.53 14.21 7.55
N LEU A 32 -8.24 14.12 7.89
CA LEU A 32 -7.62 12.84 8.24
C LEU A 32 -8.33 12.17 9.42
N SER A 33 -8.71 12.93 10.44
CA SER A 33 -9.37 12.44 11.66
C SER A 33 -10.91 12.46 11.62
N ASP A 34 -11.51 12.88 10.51
CA ASP A 34 -12.98 12.97 10.39
C ASP A 34 -13.61 11.57 10.34
N ARG A 35 -14.39 11.24 11.38
CA ARG A 35 -15.16 9.99 11.49
C ARG A 35 -16.64 10.16 11.13
N ALA A 36 -17.07 11.40 10.88
CA ALA A 36 -18.49 11.69 10.63
C ALA A 36 -18.95 11.29 9.23
N LYS A 37 -18.01 11.08 8.32
CA LYS A 37 -18.31 10.83 6.90
C LYS A 37 -17.63 9.57 6.40
N GLN A 38 -18.43 8.69 5.83
CA GLN A 38 -17.95 7.45 5.20
C GLN A 38 -17.70 7.66 3.70
N PRO A 39 -16.69 7.04 3.13
CA PRO A 39 -15.61 6.29 3.80
C PRO A 39 -14.63 7.24 4.51
N GLU A 40 -14.12 6.82 5.68
CA GLU A 40 -13.15 7.60 6.44
C GLU A 40 -11.77 7.62 5.76
N PHE A 41 -11.17 8.80 5.59
CA PHE A 41 -9.89 8.94 4.88
C PHE A 41 -8.77 8.12 5.53
N TRP A 42 -8.59 8.23 6.86
CA TRP A 42 -7.58 7.50 7.60
C TRP A 42 -7.74 5.99 7.48
N TYR A 43 -8.99 5.50 7.44
CA TYR A 43 -9.26 4.06 7.35
C TYR A 43 -8.90 3.51 5.97
N ILE A 44 -9.25 4.20 4.88
CA ILE A 44 -8.82 3.80 3.53
C ILE A 44 -7.29 3.76 3.47
N ALA A 45 -6.60 4.76 4.04
CA ALA A 45 -5.14 4.77 4.08
C ALA A 45 -4.57 3.59 4.87
N TYR A 46 -5.08 3.32 6.07
CA TYR A 46 -4.70 2.17 6.89
C TYR A 46 -4.94 0.85 6.17
N HIS A 47 -6.15 0.63 5.66
CA HIS A 47 -6.52 -0.54 4.87
C HIS A 47 -5.53 -0.79 3.72
N THR A 48 -5.22 0.26 2.98
CA THR A 48 -4.27 0.16 1.87
C THR A 48 -2.88 -0.28 2.33
N LEU A 49 -2.39 0.29 3.42
CA LEU A 49 -1.07 0.00 3.99
C LEU A 49 -1.02 -1.42 4.58
N PHE A 50 -2.09 -1.84 5.24
CA PHE A 50 -2.20 -3.19 5.78
C PHE A 50 -2.08 -4.24 4.68
N TYR A 51 -2.84 -4.11 3.61
CA TYR A 51 -2.80 -5.07 2.50
C TYR A 51 -1.55 -4.91 1.63
N LEU A 52 -0.98 -3.70 1.52
CA LEU A 52 0.35 -3.53 0.91
C LEU A 52 1.38 -4.41 1.62
N ASP A 53 1.40 -4.41 2.93
CA ASP A 53 2.33 -5.19 3.74
C ASP A 53 2.01 -6.69 3.70
N LEU A 54 0.75 -7.07 3.89
CA LEU A 54 0.29 -8.45 3.87
C LEU A 54 0.64 -9.16 2.56
N TYR A 55 0.36 -8.55 1.41
CA TYR A 55 0.62 -9.17 0.10
C TYR A 55 2.11 -9.26 -0.26
N LEU A 56 2.98 -8.58 0.48
CA LEU A 56 4.44 -8.71 0.38
C LEU A 56 5.02 -9.74 1.36
N SER A 57 4.19 -10.35 2.20
CA SER A 57 4.62 -11.38 3.15
C SER A 57 4.66 -12.76 2.49
N ASP A 58 5.42 -13.69 3.08
CA ASP A 58 5.54 -15.03 2.56
C ASP A 58 4.25 -15.85 2.69
N ALA A 59 3.53 -15.66 3.79
CA ALA A 59 2.24 -16.28 4.05
C ALA A 59 1.32 -15.31 4.80
N GLN A 60 0.02 -15.57 4.76
CA GLN A 60 -0.97 -14.89 5.57
C GLN A 60 -0.90 -15.36 7.02
N GLU A 61 -0.62 -16.62 7.21
CA GLU A 61 -0.43 -17.23 8.53
C GLU A 61 0.85 -16.68 9.18
N GLY A 62 0.74 -16.24 10.43
CA GLY A 62 1.84 -15.62 11.16
C GLY A 62 2.16 -14.18 10.76
N PHE A 63 1.42 -13.57 9.84
CA PHE A 63 1.56 -12.16 9.53
C PHE A 63 1.20 -11.31 10.75
N ALA A 64 2.02 -10.29 11.02
CA ALA A 64 1.75 -9.25 12.01
C ALA A 64 2.17 -7.90 11.45
N PRO A 65 1.27 -6.90 11.41
CA PRO A 65 1.64 -5.55 11.02
C PRO A 65 2.56 -4.92 12.07
N PRO A 66 3.34 -3.90 11.72
CA PRO A 66 4.15 -3.18 12.71
C PRO A 66 3.26 -2.50 13.76
N SER A 67 3.74 -2.41 15.02
CA SER A 67 3.04 -1.62 16.06
C SER A 67 2.91 -0.15 15.61
N PRO A 68 1.77 0.52 15.86
CA PRO A 68 0.65 0.10 16.72
C PRO A 68 -0.52 -0.55 15.95
N PHE A 69 -0.33 -0.96 14.71
CA PHE A 69 -1.39 -1.52 13.87
C PHE A 69 -1.78 -2.92 14.33
N THR A 70 -3.05 -3.29 14.10
CA THR A 70 -3.65 -4.54 14.56
C THR A 70 -4.07 -5.43 13.38
N LEU A 71 -4.48 -6.65 13.67
CA LEU A 71 -5.00 -7.61 12.69
C LEU A 71 -6.50 -7.43 12.39
N SER A 72 -7.10 -6.29 12.73
CA SER A 72 -8.54 -6.03 12.55
C SER A 72 -9.01 -6.22 11.10
N GLU A 73 -8.15 -5.92 10.11
CA GLU A 73 -8.46 -6.14 8.68
C GLU A 73 -8.62 -7.62 8.30
N MET A 74 -8.11 -8.54 9.10
CA MET A 74 -8.22 -9.99 8.89
C MET A 74 -9.35 -10.62 9.68
N ASP A 75 -9.99 -9.88 10.57
CA ASP A 75 -11.12 -10.37 11.36
C ASP A 75 -12.37 -10.46 10.46
N PRO A 76 -12.99 -11.64 10.31
CA PRO A 76 -14.22 -11.79 9.51
C PRO A 76 -15.40 -10.93 9.98
N ALA A 77 -15.40 -10.50 11.24
CA ALA A 77 -16.41 -9.58 11.77
C ALA A 77 -16.21 -8.12 11.28
N GLY A 78 -15.06 -7.81 10.65
CA GLY A 78 -14.75 -6.49 10.09
C GLY A 78 -14.74 -5.36 11.10
N PRO A 79 -14.18 -5.53 12.34
CA PRO A 79 -14.21 -4.45 13.31
C PRO A 79 -13.32 -3.31 12.87
N MET A 80 -13.83 -2.10 13.02
CA MET A 80 -13.00 -0.91 12.84
C MET A 80 -11.91 -0.87 13.94
N PRO A 81 -10.69 -0.41 13.61
CA PRO A 81 -9.69 -0.16 14.64
C PRO A 81 -10.23 0.73 15.76
N PRO A 82 -9.80 0.53 17.03
CA PRO A 82 -10.40 1.20 18.19
C PRO A 82 -10.18 2.72 18.18
N ARG A 83 -9.20 3.19 17.40
CA ARG A 83 -8.90 4.62 17.27
C ARG A 83 -8.47 4.98 15.86
N VAL A 84 -8.51 6.26 15.55
CA VAL A 84 -7.87 6.83 14.36
C VAL A 84 -6.35 6.72 14.50
N TYR A 85 -5.67 6.30 13.46
CA TYR A 85 -4.21 6.35 13.38
C TYR A 85 -3.75 7.74 12.97
N THR A 86 -2.65 8.20 13.59
CA THR A 86 -2.08 9.52 13.29
C THR A 86 -1.39 9.54 11.92
N ARG A 87 -1.13 10.75 11.41
CA ARG A 87 -0.37 10.92 10.16
C ARG A 87 1.02 10.28 10.24
N GLU A 88 1.70 10.47 11.37
CA GLU A 88 3.03 9.96 11.63
C GLU A 88 3.05 8.43 11.65
N GLU A 89 2.04 7.81 12.27
CA GLU A 89 1.88 6.36 12.28
C GLU A 89 1.64 5.84 10.87
N LEU A 90 0.69 6.42 10.12
CA LEU A 90 0.39 6.03 8.74
C LEU A 90 1.61 6.24 7.81
N GLN A 91 2.36 7.34 7.99
CA GLN A 91 3.59 7.58 7.23
C GLN A 91 4.67 6.55 7.57
N ALA A 92 4.85 6.21 8.84
CA ALA A 92 5.81 5.17 9.26
C ALA A 92 5.45 3.80 8.65
N TYR A 93 4.17 3.46 8.59
CA TYR A 93 3.70 2.23 7.97
C TYR A 93 3.90 2.26 6.44
N LEU A 94 3.65 3.39 5.79
CA LEU A 94 3.94 3.57 4.37
C LEU A 94 5.42 3.36 4.07
N ASP A 95 6.30 3.92 4.88
CA ASP A 95 7.75 3.76 4.73
C ASP A 95 8.19 2.30 4.95
N HIS A 96 7.56 1.58 5.88
CA HIS A 96 7.74 0.13 6.06
C HIS A 96 7.32 -0.63 4.79
N GLY A 97 6.11 -0.42 4.29
CA GLY A 97 5.59 -1.07 3.08
C GLY A 97 6.43 -0.75 1.84
N ARG A 98 6.88 0.51 1.69
CA ARG A 98 7.79 0.94 0.61
C ARG A 98 9.11 0.18 0.63
N ARG A 99 9.76 0.08 1.80
CA ARG A 99 11.02 -0.67 1.94
C ARG A 99 10.82 -2.15 1.61
N LYS A 100 9.75 -2.75 2.10
CA LYS A 100 9.42 -4.16 1.86
C LYS A 100 9.15 -4.44 0.38
N ALA A 101 8.36 -3.59 -0.30
CA ALA A 101 8.10 -3.71 -1.73
C ALA A 101 9.38 -3.58 -2.56
N ARG A 102 10.23 -2.60 -2.23
CA ARG A 102 11.50 -2.39 -2.90
C ARG A 102 12.44 -3.59 -2.75
N ALA A 103 12.56 -4.12 -1.54
CA ALA A 103 13.37 -5.31 -1.26
C ALA A 103 12.85 -6.54 -2.00
N ALA A 104 11.53 -6.78 -1.98
CA ALA A 104 10.90 -7.90 -2.68
C ALA A 104 11.15 -7.85 -4.20
N ILE A 105 11.00 -6.67 -4.83
CA ILE A 105 11.26 -6.50 -6.27
C ILE A 105 12.75 -6.62 -6.58
N ALA A 106 13.64 -6.07 -5.75
CA ALA A 106 15.08 -6.19 -5.92
C ALA A 106 15.56 -7.66 -5.87
N ALA A 107 15.00 -8.44 -4.95
CA ALA A 107 15.31 -9.86 -4.77
C ALA A 107 14.65 -10.79 -5.81
N LEU A 108 13.73 -10.32 -6.64
CA LEU A 108 12.91 -11.14 -7.54
C LEU A 108 13.77 -11.90 -8.57
N THR A 109 13.58 -13.21 -8.65
CA THR A 109 14.18 -14.11 -9.67
C THR A 109 13.08 -14.70 -10.55
N ASP A 110 13.43 -15.36 -11.64
CA ASP A 110 12.44 -16.07 -12.47
C ASP A 110 11.79 -17.23 -11.70
N GLU A 111 12.52 -17.84 -10.80
CA GLU A 111 12.01 -18.91 -9.92
C GLU A 111 11.01 -18.35 -8.92
N THR A 112 11.41 -17.35 -8.12
CA THR A 112 10.53 -16.75 -7.08
C THR A 112 9.31 -16.07 -7.68
N ALA A 113 9.42 -15.48 -8.87
CA ALA A 113 8.31 -14.87 -9.59
C ALA A 113 7.18 -15.86 -9.90
N ARG A 114 7.52 -17.13 -10.14
CA ARG A 114 6.59 -18.20 -10.53
C ARG A 114 6.07 -19.02 -9.35
N VAL A 115 6.56 -18.79 -8.13
CA VAL A 115 6.03 -19.50 -6.94
C VAL A 115 4.56 -19.13 -6.77
N SER A 116 3.70 -20.14 -6.91
CA SER A 116 2.26 -19.98 -6.69
C SER A 116 1.92 -20.20 -5.22
N ARG A 117 1.11 -19.30 -4.67
CA ARG A 117 0.62 -19.39 -3.28
C ARG A 117 -0.79 -18.83 -3.20
N LYS A 118 -1.55 -19.35 -2.23
CA LYS A 118 -2.89 -18.84 -1.91
C LYS A 118 -2.80 -17.84 -0.78
N PHE A 119 -3.41 -16.67 -0.98
CA PHE A 119 -3.57 -15.62 0.03
C PHE A 119 -5.06 -15.26 0.14
N GLY A 120 -5.74 -15.81 1.11
CA GLY A 120 -7.20 -15.67 1.22
C GLY A 120 -7.89 -16.21 -0.03
N SER A 121 -8.59 -15.33 -0.75
CA SER A 121 -9.24 -15.63 -2.03
C SER A 121 -8.33 -15.46 -3.25
N ILE A 122 -7.11 -14.94 -3.07
CA ILE A 122 -6.17 -14.67 -4.17
C ILE A 122 -5.28 -15.91 -4.32
N GLU A 123 -5.38 -16.57 -5.46
CA GLU A 123 -4.50 -17.65 -5.86
C GLU A 123 -3.74 -17.22 -7.12
N GLY A 124 -2.41 -17.38 -7.11
CA GLY A 124 -1.57 -16.97 -8.23
C GLY A 124 -0.10 -16.96 -7.88
N THR A 125 0.71 -16.62 -8.87
CA THR A 125 2.15 -16.49 -8.72
C THR A 125 2.52 -15.26 -7.89
N PHE A 126 3.75 -15.25 -7.37
CA PHE A 126 4.23 -14.07 -6.64
C PHE A 126 4.25 -12.80 -7.51
N LEU A 127 4.59 -12.93 -8.79
CA LEU A 127 4.55 -11.81 -9.72
C LEU A 127 3.13 -11.27 -9.92
N GLU A 128 2.13 -12.16 -10.08
CA GLU A 128 0.72 -11.73 -10.15
C GLU A 128 0.29 -11.02 -8.88
N ARG A 129 0.70 -11.53 -7.71
CA ARG A 129 0.41 -10.90 -6.42
C ARG A 129 1.07 -9.52 -6.28
N LEU A 130 2.29 -9.33 -6.81
CA LEU A 130 2.91 -8.00 -6.88
C LEU A 130 2.10 -7.03 -7.74
N LEU A 131 1.65 -7.45 -8.92
CA LEU A 131 0.82 -6.64 -9.80
C LEU A 131 -0.57 -6.35 -9.18
N TYR A 132 -1.16 -7.34 -8.53
CA TYR A 132 -2.41 -7.17 -7.79
C TYR A 132 -2.26 -6.14 -6.67
N ASN A 133 -1.21 -6.25 -5.86
CA ASN A 133 -0.90 -5.33 -4.78
C ASN A 133 -0.68 -3.89 -5.29
N MET A 134 0.09 -3.72 -6.36
CA MET A 134 0.27 -2.43 -7.02
C MET A 134 -1.08 -1.80 -7.43
N ARG A 135 -1.96 -2.60 -8.06
CA ARG A 135 -3.30 -2.14 -8.46
C ARG A 135 -4.17 -1.77 -7.27
N HIS A 136 -4.08 -2.54 -6.17
CA HIS A 136 -4.78 -2.26 -4.92
C HIS A 136 -4.34 -0.92 -4.33
N VAL A 137 -3.04 -0.69 -4.21
CA VAL A 137 -2.49 0.59 -3.74
C VAL A 137 -2.94 1.75 -4.64
N GLN A 138 -2.85 1.59 -5.97
CA GLN A 138 -3.25 2.63 -6.92
C GLN A 138 -4.77 2.92 -6.85
N HIS A 139 -5.60 1.87 -6.70
CA HIS A 139 -7.05 2.02 -6.57
C HIS A 139 -7.42 2.89 -5.37
N HIS A 140 -6.87 2.59 -4.20
CA HIS A 140 -7.16 3.33 -2.97
C HIS A 140 -6.51 4.72 -2.96
N ALA A 141 -5.33 4.89 -3.51
CA ALA A 141 -4.73 6.22 -3.69
C ALA A 141 -5.62 7.12 -4.57
N ALA A 142 -6.27 6.55 -5.59
CA ALA A 142 -7.23 7.30 -6.41
C ALA A 142 -8.50 7.68 -5.64
N GLN A 143 -9.01 6.80 -4.77
CA GLN A 143 -10.14 7.11 -3.87
C GLN A 143 -9.80 8.25 -2.90
N LEU A 144 -8.63 8.20 -2.26
CA LEU A 144 -8.14 9.26 -1.38
C LEU A 144 -8.02 10.60 -2.13
N ASN A 145 -7.47 10.58 -3.34
CA ASN A 145 -7.37 11.79 -4.18
C ASN A 145 -8.74 12.32 -4.59
N LEU A 146 -9.73 11.46 -4.82
CA LEU A 146 -11.11 11.88 -5.08
C LEU A 146 -11.71 12.58 -3.86
N ILE A 147 -11.53 12.00 -2.66
CA ILE A 147 -11.98 12.61 -1.40
C ILE A 147 -11.34 13.98 -1.20
N LEU A 148 -10.03 14.14 -1.44
CA LEU A 148 -9.35 15.42 -1.35
C LEU A 148 -9.96 16.46 -2.30
N ARG A 149 -10.17 16.12 -3.57
CA ARG A 149 -10.82 17.03 -4.53
C ARG A 149 -12.22 17.44 -4.08
N GLN A 150 -13.00 16.51 -3.57
CA GLN A 150 -14.38 16.78 -3.14
C GLN A 150 -14.45 17.60 -1.84
N ARG A 151 -13.46 17.48 -0.95
CA ARG A 151 -13.50 18.08 0.39
C ARG A 151 -12.73 19.39 0.50
N ILE A 152 -11.62 19.51 -0.23
CA ILE A 152 -10.72 20.67 -0.14
C ILE A 152 -10.37 21.27 -1.52
N ASP A 153 -11.07 20.83 -2.58
CA ASP A 153 -10.86 21.26 -3.97
C ASP A 153 -9.40 21.17 -4.44
N SER A 154 -8.64 20.21 -3.90
CA SER A 154 -7.21 20.02 -4.19
C SER A 154 -6.80 18.59 -4.02
N ALA A 155 -5.87 18.11 -4.85
CA ALA A 155 -5.24 16.80 -4.71
C ALA A 155 -3.82 16.81 -5.31
N PRO A 156 -2.92 15.91 -4.87
CA PRO A 156 -1.59 15.80 -5.45
C PRO A 156 -1.64 15.48 -6.95
N ARG A 157 -0.58 15.87 -7.66
CA ARG A 157 -0.42 15.59 -9.08
C ARG A 157 -0.14 14.10 -9.30
N TRP A 158 -0.43 13.64 -10.52
CA TRP A 158 -0.09 12.30 -10.97
C TRP A 158 1.42 12.03 -10.89
N VAL A 159 1.77 10.82 -10.45
CA VAL A 159 3.15 10.33 -10.42
C VAL A 159 3.28 9.22 -11.47
N ALA A 160 4.00 9.50 -12.55
CA ALA A 160 4.15 8.57 -13.68
C ALA A 160 5.17 7.45 -13.42
N LYS A 161 6.18 7.71 -12.59
CA LYS A 161 7.25 6.79 -12.23
C LYS A 161 7.66 7.03 -10.79
N ALA A 162 8.14 6.01 -10.09
CA ALA A 162 8.67 6.13 -8.73
C ALA A 162 9.71 7.26 -8.65
N ARG A 163 9.59 8.10 -7.62
CA ARG A 163 10.50 9.24 -7.38
C ARG A 163 11.93 8.79 -7.07
N VAL A 164 12.05 7.62 -6.42
CA VAL A 164 13.34 7.03 -6.08
C VAL A 164 13.54 5.77 -6.89
N PRO A 165 14.61 5.63 -7.68
CA PRO A 165 14.88 4.44 -8.47
C PRO A 165 15.12 3.22 -7.57
N LEU A 166 15.02 2.00 -8.13
CA LEU A 166 15.26 0.75 -7.40
C LEU A 166 16.64 0.72 -6.73
N GLY A 167 17.61 1.35 -7.34
CA GLY A 167 19.03 1.30 -6.93
C GLY A 167 19.73 0.07 -7.47
N PRO A 168 21.06 0.03 -7.39
CA PRO A 168 21.82 -1.18 -7.71
C PRO A 168 21.42 -2.29 -6.72
N VAL A 169 21.25 -3.49 -7.25
CA VAL A 169 21.06 -4.74 -6.50
C VAL A 169 22.43 -5.29 -6.15
#